data_c918c9f4ffffa21d4c647b10487b12d7
#
_entry.id   c918c9f4ffffa21d4c647b10487b12d7
#
_cell.length_a   1.000
_cell.length_b   1.000
_cell.length_c   1.000
_cell.angle_alpha   90.00
_cell.angle_beta   90.00
_cell.angle_gamma   90.00
#
_symmetry.space_group_name_H-M   'P 1'
#
loop_
_entity.id
_entity.type
_entity.pdbx_description
1 polymer ?
#
loop_
_entity_poly.entity_id
_entity_poly.type
_entity_poly.pdbx_seq_one_letter_code
_entity_poly.pdbx_strand_id
1 'polypeptide(L)'
;MIPGSCFKENTGAGLANIGVSGCKALIDEILNEGGGVLFIDEAYQLTSGNSTGGGAVLDYLLAEVENRRGKVVFVLAGYNKQMESFFAHNPGLPSRFPVNMPFADYTDDELLRILELKINKKYKGGMECEDGLRGLYCRIVARRIGRGRGKEGFGNAREVENVLDRISRRQAARLRRARKAGTKPNDFFFTKEDLIGPEPGDALSKCAAWKKLQEGLIGLGAVKQAVQSLVDSIQQNYLRELNEEPLIQYSLNKVFLGNPGTGKTTVAKLYGEILVALGLLTKGEGKTPLLKAHVTLFGHH
;
A
#
# COMPACT_ATOMS: atom_id res chain seq x y z
N MET A 1 5.95 35.56 16.75
CA MET A 1 6.98 34.50 16.63
C MET A 1 6.92 33.68 17.89
N ILE A 2 6.78 32.36 17.80
CA ILE A 2 6.78 31.47 18.97
C ILE A 2 8.24 31.25 19.36
N PRO A 3 8.68 31.65 20.55
CA PRO A 3 10.10 31.61 20.90
C PRO A 3 10.64 30.21 21.20
N GLY A 4 9.76 29.23 21.40
CA GLY A 4 10.15 27.85 21.73
C GLY A 4 10.30 26.95 20.52
N SER A 5 11.15 25.93 20.66
CA SER A 5 11.37 24.89 19.66
C SER A 5 10.79 23.52 20.07
N CYS A 6 9.99 23.48 21.12
CA CYS A 6 9.40 22.23 21.61
C CYS A 6 8.42 21.64 20.59
N PHE A 7 8.61 20.38 20.24
CA PHE A 7 7.69 19.63 19.40
C PHE A 7 7.25 18.37 20.14
N LYS A 8 5.96 18.28 20.41
CA LYS A 8 5.33 17.08 20.98
C LYS A 8 4.38 16.48 19.98
N GLU A 9 4.43 15.16 19.88
CA GLU A 9 3.58 14.37 19.00
C GLU A 9 2.75 13.39 19.82
N ASN A 10 1.48 13.28 19.48
CA ASN A 10 0.59 12.26 20.04
C ASN A 10 -0.49 11.89 18.99
N THR A 11 -1.24 10.83 19.26
CA THR A 11 -2.40 10.46 18.43
C THR A 11 -3.71 10.83 19.11
N GLY A 12 -4.79 10.96 18.35
CA GLY A 12 -6.11 11.19 18.93
C GLY A 12 -6.49 10.13 19.97
N ALA A 13 -6.23 8.84 19.70
CA ALA A 13 -6.46 7.75 20.66
C ALA A 13 -5.51 7.86 21.88
N GLY A 14 -4.25 8.22 21.66
CA GLY A 14 -3.28 8.43 22.74
C GLY A 14 -3.73 9.52 23.70
N LEU A 15 -4.20 10.66 23.18
CA LEU A 15 -4.74 11.75 23.99
C LEU A 15 -6.02 11.34 24.72
N ALA A 16 -6.92 10.62 24.08
CA ALA A 16 -8.12 10.09 24.72
C ALA A 16 -7.79 9.17 25.91
N ASN A 17 -6.74 8.34 25.78
CA ASN A 17 -6.30 7.42 26.83
C ASN A 17 -5.68 8.12 28.04
N ILE A 18 -4.84 9.17 27.83
CA ILE A 18 -4.23 9.93 28.94
C ILE A 18 -5.19 10.94 29.54
N GLY A 19 -6.31 11.20 28.87
CA GLY A 19 -7.37 12.11 29.33
C GLY A 19 -6.94 13.57 29.42
N VAL A 20 -7.83 14.39 29.98
CA VAL A 20 -7.61 15.85 30.11
C VAL A 20 -6.36 16.16 30.94
N SER A 21 -6.11 15.43 32.01
CA SER A 21 -4.93 15.66 32.89
C SER A 21 -3.62 15.41 32.18
N GLY A 22 -3.53 14.33 31.39
CA GLY A 22 -2.35 14.04 30.55
C GLY A 22 -2.15 15.04 29.44
N CYS A 23 -3.24 15.45 28.79
CA CYS A 23 -3.21 16.49 27.77
C CYS A 23 -2.72 17.84 28.31
N LYS A 24 -3.17 18.22 29.53
CA LYS A 24 -2.68 19.40 30.25
C LYS A 24 -1.18 19.32 30.52
N ALA A 25 -0.71 18.17 31.02
CA ALA A 25 0.72 17.97 31.28
C ALA A 25 1.59 18.17 30.03
N LEU A 26 1.16 17.63 28.87
CA LEU A 26 1.85 17.83 27.59
C LEU A 26 1.91 19.30 27.16
N ILE A 27 0.82 20.05 27.36
CA ILE A 27 0.78 21.48 27.03
C ILE A 27 1.68 22.28 28.01
N ASP A 28 1.66 21.95 29.29
CA ASP A 28 2.51 22.58 30.30
C ASP A 28 4.00 22.32 30.05
N GLU A 29 4.39 21.12 29.60
CA GLU A 29 5.74 20.82 29.14
C GLU A 29 6.17 21.75 27.99
N ILE A 30 5.32 21.91 26.95
CA ILE A 30 5.59 22.81 25.83
C ILE A 30 5.76 24.25 26.30
N LEU A 31 4.93 24.69 27.25
CA LEU A 31 5.00 26.05 27.79
C LEU A 31 6.26 26.27 28.60
N ASN A 32 6.70 25.29 29.40
CA ASN A 32 7.93 25.35 30.19
C ASN A 32 9.19 25.44 29.33
N GLU A 33 9.16 24.92 28.12
CA GLU A 33 10.24 25.06 27.13
C GLU A 33 10.14 26.37 26.31
N GLY A 34 9.25 27.30 26.70
CA GLY A 34 9.09 28.58 26.05
C GLY A 34 8.07 28.62 24.90
N GLY A 35 7.32 27.56 24.74
CA GLY A 35 6.31 27.38 23.66
C GLY A 35 6.74 26.39 22.59
N GLY A 36 5.84 26.08 21.66
CA GLY A 36 6.13 25.10 20.61
C GLY A 36 4.89 24.59 19.88
N VAL A 37 4.95 23.33 19.44
CA VAL A 37 3.92 22.67 18.64
C VAL A 37 3.43 21.41 19.34
N LEU A 38 2.11 21.25 19.40
CA LEU A 38 1.47 19.97 19.67
C LEU A 38 0.87 19.42 18.36
N PHE A 39 1.49 18.37 17.84
CA PHE A 39 1.00 17.65 16.68
C PHE A 39 0.15 16.45 17.11
N ILE A 40 -1.09 16.37 16.56
CA ILE A 40 -2.06 15.33 16.89
C ILE A 40 -2.37 14.56 15.62
N ASP A 41 -1.78 13.36 15.50
CA ASP A 41 -2.06 12.47 14.38
C ASP A 41 -3.37 11.71 14.61
N GLU A 42 -4.04 11.36 13.51
CA GLU A 42 -5.35 10.68 13.55
C GLU A 42 -6.34 11.35 14.52
N ALA A 43 -6.39 12.70 14.51
CA ALA A 43 -7.18 13.51 15.46
C ALA A 43 -8.66 13.11 15.50
N TYR A 44 -9.22 12.58 14.41
CA TYR A 44 -10.59 12.07 14.35
C TYR A 44 -10.89 10.95 15.36
N GLN A 45 -9.86 10.28 15.88
CA GLN A 45 -10.04 9.26 16.91
C GLN A 45 -10.52 9.82 18.25
N LEU A 46 -10.39 11.13 18.48
CA LEU A 46 -10.99 11.80 19.64
C LEU A 46 -12.54 11.74 19.64
N THR A 47 -13.15 11.66 18.45
CA THR A 47 -14.63 11.59 18.30
C THR A 47 -15.13 10.20 17.87
N SER A 48 -14.22 9.22 17.69
CA SER A 48 -14.61 7.86 17.34
C SER A 48 -15.34 7.19 18.52
N GLY A 49 -16.44 6.48 18.24
CA GLY A 49 -17.30 5.87 19.28
C GLY A 49 -16.62 4.86 20.22
N ASN A 50 -15.36 4.51 19.95
CA ASN A 50 -14.53 3.62 20.78
C ASN A 50 -13.61 4.36 21.77
N SER A 51 -13.57 5.70 21.77
CA SER A 51 -12.71 6.47 22.66
C SER A 51 -13.46 6.95 23.90
N THR A 52 -13.31 6.23 25.01
CA THR A 52 -13.79 6.68 26.32
C THR A 52 -12.95 7.91 26.74
N GLY A 53 -13.58 9.10 26.83
CA GLY A 53 -12.88 10.32 27.23
C GLY A 53 -12.40 11.24 26.11
N GLY A 54 -12.42 10.81 24.84
CA GLY A 54 -11.96 11.63 23.71
C GLY A 54 -12.73 12.95 23.54
N GLY A 55 -14.05 12.96 23.76
CA GLY A 55 -14.85 14.17 23.73
C GLY A 55 -14.42 15.22 24.76
N ALA A 56 -14.17 14.81 26.00
CA ALA A 56 -13.69 15.72 27.06
C ALA A 56 -12.31 16.30 26.75
N VAL A 57 -11.43 15.49 26.13
CA VAL A 57 -10.11 15.97 25.67
C VAL A 57 -10.27 16.96 24.53
N LEU A 58 -11.18 16.71 23.58
CA LEU A 58 -11.44 17.62 22.48
C LEU A 58 -11.95 18.97 22.98
N ASP A 59 -12.92 18.97 23.89
CA ASP A 59 -13.45 20.20 24.50
C ASP A 59 -12.36 20.98 25.23
N TYR A 60 -11.50 20.28 25.97
CA TYR A 60 -10.35 20.88 26.63
C TYR A 60 -9.36 21.49 25.61
N LEU A 61 -9.02 20.75 24.55
CA LEU A 61 -8.14 21.23 23.49
C LEU A 61 -8.69 22.49 22.82
N LEU A 62 -10.00 22.53 22.52
CA LEU A 62 -10.64 23.68 21.91
C LEU A 62 -10.53 24.94 22.79
N ALA A 63 -10.59 24.80 24.10
CA ALA A 63 -10.36 25.91 25.03
C ALA A 63 -8.87 26.33 25.02
N GLU A 64 -7.94 25.38 25.04
CA GLU A 64 -6.51 25.67 25.09
C GLU A 64 -5.98 26.28 23.77
N VAL A 65 -6.54 25.94 22.61
CA VAL A 65 -6.21 26.60 21.33
C VAL A 65 -6.40 28.12 21.42
N GLU A 66 -7.46 28.58 22.11
CA GLU A 66 -7.70 30.00 22.35
C GLU A 66 -6.80 30.58 23.46
N ASN A 67 -6.69 29.87 24.59
CA ASN A 67 -5.98 30.34 25.80
C ASN A 67 -4.47 30.43 25.56
N ARG A 68 -3.89 29.59 24.68
CA ARG A 68 -2.44 29.50 24.42
C ARG A 68 -2.03 30.09 23.08
N ARG A 69 -2.89 30.95 22.49
CA ARG A 69 -2.59 31.64 21.25
C ARG A 69 -1.25 32.39 21.34
N GLY A 70 -0.38 32.17 20.33
CA GLY A 70 0.97 32.75 20.28
C GLY A 70 2.03 32.05 21.13
N LYS A 71 1.66 31.02 21.93
CA LYS A 71 2.59 30.20 22.74
C LYS A 71 2.63 28.74 22.27
N VAL A 72 1.50 28.19 21.91
CA VAL A 72 1.39 26.81 21.44
C VAL A 72 0.64 26.80 20.11
N VAL A 73 1.22 26.11 19.12
CA VAL A 73 0.55 25.81 17.84
C VAL A 73 0.02 24.40 17.91
N PHE A 74 -1.27 24.24 17.61
CA PHE A 74 -1.91 22.95 17.52
C PHE A 74 -2.03 22.56 16.04
N VAL A 75 -1.56 21.37 15.68
CA VAL A 75 -1.64 20.81 14.33
C VAL A 75 -2.39 19.50 14.40
N LEU A 76 -3.50 19.42 13.66
CA LEU A 76 -4.31 18.21 13.53
C LEU A 76 -4.02 17.53 12.20
N ALA A 77 -3.81 16.23 12.22
CA ALA A 77 -3.63 15.40 11.03
C ALA A 77 -4.61 14.22 11.02
N GLY A 78 -4.92 13.73 9.83
CA GLY A 78 -5.78 12.56 9.66
C GLY A 78 -6.24 12.39 8.22
N TYR A 79 -6.94 11.30 7.95
CA TYR A 79 -7.47 11.02 6.61
C TYR A 79 -8.64 11.95 6.26
N ASN A 80 -8.69 12.44 5.02
CA ASN A 80 -9.66 13.44 4.56
C ASN A 80 -11.09 13.14 4.97
N LYS A 81 -11.60 11.96 4.63
CA LYS A 81 -12.98 11.56 4.92
C LYS A 81 -13.31 11.53 6.41
N GLN A 82 -12.38 11.03 7.22
CA GLN A 82 -12.53 10.97 8.67
C GLN A 82 -12.41 12.37 9.29
N MET A 83 -11.52 13.22 8.78
CA MET A 83 -11.37 14.60 9.22
C MET A 83 -12.58 15.45 8.86
N GLU A 84 -13.23 15.25 7.70
CA GLU A 84 -14.52 15.90 7.37
C GLU A 84 -15.58 15.60 8.42
N SER A 85 -15.75 14.33 8.79
CA SER A 85 -16.67 13.92 9.84
C SER A 85 -16.30 14.48 11.22
N PHE A 86 -14.99 14.54 11.52
CA PHE A 86 -14.47 15.12 12.75
C PHE A 86 -14.78 16.62 12.85
N PHE A 87 -14.55 17.38 11.79
CA PHE A 87 -14.85 18.81 11.76
C PHE A 87 -16.36 19.09 11.83
N ALA A 88 -17.20 18.22 11.27
CA ALA A 88 -18.66 18.32 11.36
C ALA A 88 -19.19 18.02 12.77
N HIS A 89 -18.43 17.30 13.62
CA HIS A 89 -18.85 16.92 14.96
C HIS A 89 -18.96 18.12 15.92
N ASN A 90 -18.10 19.13 15.77
CA ASN A 90 -18.11 20.31 16.63
C ASN A 90 -17.97 21.60 15.81
N PRO A 91 -19.00 22.49 15.82
CA PRO A 91 -18.99 23.73 15.03
C PRO A 91 -17.90 24.73 15.44
N GLY A 92 -17.25 24.53 16.59
CA GLY A 92 -16.13 25.33 17.04
C GLY A 92 -14.77 24.97 16.41
N LEU A 93 -14.67 23.79 15.79
CA LEU A 93 -13.43 23.33 15.16
C LEU A 93 -13.01 24.20 13.95
N PRO A 94 -13.90 24.47 12.97
CA PRO A 94 -13.50 25.24 11.78
C PRO A 94 -13.02 26.66 12.10
N SER A 95 -13.57 27.29 13.13
CA SER A 95 -13.15 28.65 13.54
C SER A 95 -11.78 28.70 14.20
N ARG A 96 -11.38 27.61 14.85
CA ARG A 96 -10.09 27.51 15.56
C ARG A 96 -8.99 26.93 14.68
N PHE A 97 -9.36 26.17 13.66
CA PHE A 97 -8.46 25.56 12.68
C PHE A 97 -8.85 26.00 11.24
N PRO A 98 -8.69 27.31 10.91
CA PRO A 98 -9.17 27.85 9.64
C PRO A 98 -8.27 27.49 8.45
N VAL A 99 -7.05 26.99 8.68
CA VAL A 99 -6.08 26.69 7.63
C VAL A 99 -6.04 25.18 7.38
N ASN A 100 -6.49 24.77 6.21
CA ASN A 100 -6.38 23.39 5.73
C ASN A 100 -5.18 23.26 4.77
N MET A 101 -4.35 22.27 5.01
CA MET A 101 -3.22 21.93 4.16
C MET A 101 -3.46 20.53 3.54
N PRO A 102 -4.02 20.45 2.32
CA PRO A 102 -4.29 19.17 1.69
C PRO A 102 -2.99 18.52 1.21
N PHE A 103 -2.79 17.26 1.57
CA PHE A 103 -1.72 16.41 1.05
C PHE A 103 -2.29 15.52 -0.04
N ALA A 104 -1.96 15.85 -1.29
CA ALA A 104 -2.35 15.05 -2.45
C ALA A 104 -1.48 13.79 -2.56
N ASP A 105 -2.01 12.77 -3.24
CA ASP A 105 -1.22 11.61 -3.62
C ASP A 105 -0.09 12.02 -4.56
N TYR A 106 1.09 11.40 -4.38
CA TYR A 106 2.25 11.68 -5.23
C TYR A 106 2.02 11.26 -6.69
N THR A 107 2.53 12.06 -7.61
CA THR A 107 2.62 11.74 -9.04
C THR A 107 3.59 10.59 -9.30
N ASP A 108 3.59 10.04 -10.51
CA ASP A 108 4.52 8.96 -10.87
C ASP A 108 5.99 9.42 -10.82
N ASP A 109 6.25 10.67 -11.20
CA ASP A 109 7.60 11.27 -11.14
C ASP A 109 8.05 11.49 -9.69
N GLU A 110 7.17 11.90 -8.81
CA GLU A 110 7.46 12.03 -7.38
C GLU A 110 7.69 10.68 -6.73
N LEU A 111 6.87 9.66 -7.05
CA LEU A 111 7.08 8.28 -6.59
C LEU A 111 8.41 7.72 -7.08
N LEU A 112 8.82 8.03 -8.33
CA LEU A 112 10.14 7.65 -8.86
C LEU A 112 11.28 8.30 -8.06
N ARG A 113 11.18 9.60 -7.78
CA ARG A 113 12.17 10.31 -6.94
C ARG A 113 12.23 9.75 -5.52
N ILE A 114 11.09 9.40 -4.94
CA ILE A 114 11.03 8.77 -3.60
C ILE A 114 11.70 7.38 -3.66
N LEU A 115 11.47 6.60 -4.71
CA LEU A 115 12.13 5.31 -4.92
C LEU A 115 13.65 5.47 -4.98
N GLU A 116 14.14 6.41 -5.81
CA GLU A 116 15.56 6.73 -5.93
C GLU A 116 16.18 7.12 -4.57
N LEU A 117 15.53 8.03 -3.83
CA LEU A 117 15.97 8.45 -2.50
C LEU A 117 16.03 7.29 -1.50
N LYS A 118 15.01 6.42 -1.50
CA LYS A 118 14.97 5.25 -0.60
C LYS A 118 16.05 4.21 -0.97
N ILE A 119 16.30 3.97 -2.26
CA ILE A 119 17.39 3.10 -2.72
C ILE A 119 18.74 3.68 -2.26
N ASN A 120 19.00 4.96 -2.55
CA ASN A 120 20.25 5.60 -2.17
C ASN A 120 20.47 5.60 -0.64
N LYS A 121 19.41 5.85 0.14
CA LYS A 121 19.50 5.79 1.62
C LYS A 121 19.79 4.37 2.11
N LYS A 122 19.07 3.36 1.59
CA LYS A 122 19.18 1.96 2.03
C LYS A 122 20.55 1.37 1.69
N TYR A 123 21.11 1.71 0.53
CA TYR A 123 22.35 1.15 0.00
C TYR A 123 23.52 2.15 -0.04
N LYS A 124 23.39 3.28 0.63
CA LYS A 124 24.41 4.33 0.75
C LYS A 124 24.97 4.81 -0.61
N GLY A 125 24.11 4.87 -1.62
CA GLY A 125 24.44 5.31 -2.97
C GLY A 125 25.19 4.26 -3.82
N GLY A 126 25.46 3.07 -3.30
CA GLY A 126 26.19 2.03 -4.02
C GLY A 126 25.35 1.10 -4.90
N MET A 127 24.00 1.24 -4.87
CA MET A 127 23.11 0.38 -5.66
C MET A 127 22.90 0.95 -7.05
N GLU A 128 23.14 0.11 -8.05
CA GLU A 128 22.83 0.39 -9.45
C GLU A 128 21.57 -0.36 -9.88
N CYS A 129 20.87 0.17 -10.87
CA CYS A 129 19.73 -0.48 -11.50
C CYS A 129 20.00 -0.69 -12.98
N GLU A 130 19.53 -1.80 -13.52
CA GLU A 130 19.48 -2.00 -14.97
C GLU A 130 18.67 -0.85 -15.60
N ASP A 131 19.27 -0.18 -16.59
CA ASP A 131 18.76 1.06 -17.21
C ASP A 131 18.81 2.30 -16.30
N GLY A 132 19.46 2.21 -15.13
CA GLY A 132 19.64 3.32 -14.19
C GLY A 132 18.44 3.55 -13.24
N LEU A 133 18.70 4.36 -12.19
CA LEU A 133 17.69 4.66 -11.15
C LEU A 133 16.48 5.45 -11.65
N ARG A 134 16.59 6.14 -12.77
CA ARG A 134 15.52 6.86 -13.47
C ARG A 134 15.15 6.24 -14.81
N GLY A 135 15.70 5.07 -15.10
CA GLY A 135 15.47 4.32 -16.32
C GLY A 135 14.06 3.71 -16.40
N LEU A 136 13.80 3.04 -17.50
CA LEU A 136 12.50 2.48 -17.83
C LEU A 136 11.93 1.59 -16.72
N TYR A 137 12.75 0.68 -16.16
CA TYR A 137 12.25 -0.28 -15.18
C TYR A 137 11.86 0.37 -13.86
N CYS A 138 12.61 1.39 -13.40
CA CYS A 138 12.24 2.17 -12.23
C CYS A 138 10.98 3.02 -12.48
N ARG A 139 10.80 3.57 -13.70
CA ARG A 139 9.56 4.26 -14.09
C ARG A 139 8.36 3.31 -14.09
N ILE A 140 8.53 2.09 -14.59
CA ILE A 140 7.46 1.07 -14.53
C ILE A 140 7.09 0.77 -13.08
N VAL A 141 8.07 0.63 -12.18
CA VAL A 141 7.81 0.43 -10.74
C VAL A 141 6.98 1.60 -10.18
N ALA A 142 7.37 2.84 -10.44
CA ALA A 142 6.65 4.02 -9.97
C ALA A 142 5.21 4.07 -10.49
N ARG A 143 4.99 3.83 -11.79
CA ARG A 143 3.64 3.74 -12.40
C ARG A 143 2.79 2.62 -11.79
N ARG A 144 3.37 1.46 -11.52
CA ARG A 144 2.66 0.35 -10.88
C ARG A 144 2.18 0.74 -9.48
N ILE A 145 3.00 1.47 -8.72
CA ILE A 145 2.62 2.03 -7.42
C ILE A 145 1.49 3.06 -7.63
N GLY A 146 1.67 4.00 -8.56
CA GLY A 146 0.72 5.07 -8.85
C GLY A 146 -0.68 4.61 -9.26
N ARG A 147 -0.86 3.37 -9.73
CA ARG A 147 -2.19 2.78 -10.00
C ARG A 147 -3.07 2.61 -8.75
N GLY A 148 -2.45 2.68 -7.57
CA GLY A 148 -3.19 2.70 -6.29
C GLY A 148 -3.77 4.05 -5.92
N ARG A 149 -3.40 5.11 -6.64
CA ARG A 149 -3.78 6.50 -6.36
C ARG A 149 -5.30 6.68 -6.35
N GLY A 150 -5.79 7.46 -5.41
CA GLY A 150 -7.23 7.70 -5.23
C GLY A 150 -8.00 6.55 -4.58
N LYS A 151 -7.37 5.40 -4.30
CA LYS A 151 -8.01 4.30 -3.56
C LYS A 151 -7.81 4.51 -2.06
N GLU A 152 -8.84 4.16 -1.29
CA GLU A 152 -8.75 4.19 0.17
C GLU A 152 -7.57 3.31 0.66
N GLY A 153 -6.74 3.87 1.55
CA GLY A 153 -5.57 3.18 2.08
C GLY A 153 -4.34 3.19 1.17
N PHE A 154 -4.32 3.96 0.08
CA PHE A 154 -3.12 4.09 -0.74
C PHE A 154 -1.95 4.66 0.06
N GLY A 155 -0.88 3.88 0.18
CA GLY A 155 0.23 4.17 1.10
C GLY A 155 1.29 5.15 0.59
N ASN A 156 1.18 5.67 -0.64
CA ASN A 156 2.13 6.64 -1.21
C ASN A 156 3.61 6.22 -0.98
N ALA A 157 4.38 7.01 -0.23
CA ALA A 157 5.79 6.72 0.09
C ALA A 157 6.00 5.42 0.89
N ARG A 158 4.99 4.99 1.68
CA ARG A 158 5.01 3.68 2.37
C ARG A 158 4.90 2.53 1.38
N GLU A 159 4.08 2.70 0.32
CA GLU A 159 3.98 1.68 -0.74
C GLU A 159 5.29 1.57 -1.54
N VAL A 160 6.01 2.68 -1.77
CA VAL A 160 7.37 2.63 -2.37
C VAL A 160 8.30 1.77 -1.52
N GLU A 161 8.24 1.86 -0.19
CA GLU A 161 9.04 1.05 0.72
C GLU A 161 8.69 -0.44 0.64
N ASN A 162 7.39 -0.76 0.67
CA ASN A 162 6.90 -2.13 0.50
C ASN A 162 7.37 -2.74 -0.84
N VAL A 163 7.34 -1.95 -1.92
CA VAL A 163 7.80 -2.39 -3.24
C VAL A 163 9.32 -2.58 -3.25
N LEU A 164 10.10 -1.66 -2.66
CA LEU A 164 11.55 -1.79 -2.55
C LEU A 164 11.95 -3.04 -1.76
N ASP A 165 11.21 -3.40 -0.72
CA ASP A 165 11.44 -4.64 0.02
C ASP A 165 11.14 -5.88 -0.84
N ARG A 166 10.10 -5.86 -1.67
CA ARG A 166 9.84 -6.93 -2.64
C ARG A 166 10.96 -7.06 -3.67
N ILE A 167 11.47 -5.94 -4.19
CA ILE A 167 12.62 -5.89 -5.11
C ILE A 167 13.86 -6.51 -4.43
N SER A 168 14.17 -6.09 -3.20
CA SER A 168 15.29 -6.61 -2.42
C SER A 168 15.20 -8.12 -2.18
N ARG A 169 13.99 -8.64 -1.93
CA ARG A 169 13.75 -10.10 -1.76
C ARG A 169 14.00 -10.86 -3.06
N ARG A 170 13.57 -10.32 -4.22
CA ARG A 170 13.84 -10.94 -5.54
C ARG A 170 15.34 -10.97 -5.83
N GLN A 171 16.03 -9.85 -5.62
CA GLN A 171 17.48 -9.77 -5.75
C GLN A 171 18.17 -10.82 -4.87
N ALA A 172 17.86 -10.88 -3.58
CA ALA A 172 18.45 -11.84 -2.67
C ALA A 172 18.23 -13.30 -3.12
N ALA A 173 17.06 -13.60 -3.67
CA ALA A 173 16.77 -14.93 -4.23
C ALA A 173 17.59 -15.20 -5.49
N ARG A 174 17.77 -14.23 -6.38
CA ARG A 174 18.61 -14.32 -7.58
C ARG A 174 20.08 -14.53 -7.19
N LEU A 175 20.62 -13.70 -6.30
CA LEU A 175 22.01 -13.80 -5.83
C LEU A 175 22.31 -15.17 -5.19
N ARG A 176 21.37 -15.67 -4.38
CA ARG A 176 21.50 -17.01 -3.76
C ARG A 176 21.55 -18.11 -4.82
N ARG A 177 20.72 -18.04 -5.86
CA ARG A 177 20.73 -19.01 -6.97
C ARG A 177 22.04 -18.95 -7.75
N ALA A 178 22.50 -17.73 -8.10
CA ALA A 178 23.75 -17.52 -8.81
C ALA A 178 24.96 -18.07 -8.05
N ARG A 179 25.06 -17.79 -6.75
CA ARG A 179 26.13 -18.33 -5.89
C ARG A 179 26.10 -19.86 -5.78
N LYS A 180 24.92 -20.47 -5.71
CA LYS A 180 24.77 -21.94 -5.73
C LYS A 180 25.21 -22.55 -7.07
N ALA A 181 25.10 -21.79 -8.16
CA ALA A 181 25.59 -22.18 -9.49
C ALA A 181 27.09 -21.87 -9.69
N GLY A 182 27.83 -21.43 -8.66
CA GLY A 182 29.26 -21.16 -8.71
C GLY A 182 29.65 -19.80 -9.32
N THR A 183 28.67 -18.90 -9.56
CA THR A 183 28.94 -17.56 -10.09
C THR A 183 29.13 -16.53 -8.97
N LYS A 184 29.83 -15.43 -9.24
CA LYS A 184 29.99 -14.27 -8.34
C LYS A 184 29.14 -13.12 -8.87
N PRO A 185 27.85 -13.01 -8.46
CA PRO A 185 26.99 -11.93 -8.91
C PRO A 185 27.36 -10.60 -8.26
N ASN A 186 27.04 -9.47 -8.92
CA ASN A 186 27.13 -8.16 -8.32
C ASN A 186 26.00 -7.97 -7.31
N ASP A 187 26.34 -7.74 -6.04
CA ASP A 187 25.40 -7.56 -4.93
C ASP A 187 24.75 -6.17 -4.93
N PHE A 188 25.35 -5.22 -5.62
CA PHE A 188 24.89 -3.84 -5.70
C PHE A 188 24.24 -3.51 -7.06
N PHE A 189 23.53 -4.48 -7.62
CA PHE A 189 22.85 -4.32 -8.90
C PHE A 189 21.46 -4.94 -8.89
N PHE A 190 20.45 -4.15 -9.24
CA PHE A 190 19.09 -4.62 -9.50
C PHE A 190 18.90 -4.87 -10.99
N THR A 191 18.53 -6.09 -11.34
CA THR A 191 18.16 -6.44 -12.72
C THR A 191 16.71 -6.05 -13.02
N LYS A 192 16.35 -6.03 -14.31
CA LYS A 192 14.97 -5.92 -14.78
C LYS A 192 14.03 -6.84 -14.00
N GLU A 193 14.39 -8.13 -13.85
CA GLU A 193 13.56 -9.10 -13.14
C GLU A 193 13.42 -8.80 -11.64
N ASP A 194 14.47 -8.25 -11.01
CA ASP A 194 14.37 -7.83 -9.61
C ASP A 194 13.37 -6.68 -9.48
N LEU A 195 13.43 -5.69 -10.37
CA LEU A 195 12.59 -4.49 -10.37
C LEU A 195 11.13 -4.79 -10.72
N ILE A 196 10.88 -5.30 -11.92
CA ILE A 196 9.52 -5.46 -12.45
C ILE A 196 8.97 -6.88 -12.38
N GLY A 197 9.78 -7.84 -11.96
CA GLY A 197 9.45 -9.26 -11.88
C GLY A 197 9.77 -10.00 -13.18
N PRO A 198 9.67 -11.35 -13.16
CA PRO A 198 9.91 -12.18 -14.34
C PRO A 198 8.85 -11.89 -15.41
N GLU A 199 9.21 -12.18 -16.65
CA GLU A 199 8.24 -12.14 -17.75
C GLU A 199 7.11 -13.14 -17.52
N PRO A 200 5.83 -12.76 -17.77
CA PRO A 200 4.70 -13.62 -17.49
C PRO A 200 4.77 -14.99 -18.16
N GLY A 201 5.31 -15.07 -19.40
CA GLY A 201 5.51 -16.33 -20.11
C GLY A 201 6.47 -17.29 -19.39
N ASP A 202 7.57 -16.79 -18.88
CA ASP A 202 8.55 -17.56 -18.11
C ASP A 202 7.99 -18.03 -16.76
N ALA A 203 7.20 -17.20 -16.11
CA ALA A 203 6.54 -17.56 -14.88
C ALA A 203 5.54 -18.71 -15.07
N LEU A 204 4.77 -18.68 -16.16
CA LEU A 204 3.78 -19.70 -16.48
C LEU A 204 4.40 -21.03 -16.94
N SER A 205 5.50 -21.00 -17.69
CA SER A 205 6.19 -22.22 -18.14
C SER A 205 6.63 -23.10 -16.94
N LYS A 206 6.91 -22.48 -15.80
CA LYS A 206 7.30 -23.12 -14.53
C LYS A 206 6.12 -23.38 -13.59
N CYS A 207 4.90 -22.97 -13.95
CA CYS A 207 3.72 -23.08 -13.07
C CYS A 207 3.06 -24.46 -13.24
N ALA A 208 3.15 -25.31 -12.22
CA ALA A 208 2.49 -26.62 -12.22
C ALA A 208 0.96 -26.52 -12.33
N ALA A 209 0.35 -25.49 -11.71
CA ALA A 209 -1.08 -25.26 -11.79
C ALA A 209 -1.55 -24.93 -13.21
N TRP A 210 -0.74 -24.17 -13.96
CA TRP A 210 -0.99 -23.89 -15.36
C TRP A 210 -1.00 -25.16 -16.22
N LYS A 211 0.04 -25.99 -16.09
CA LYS A 211 0.12 -27.28 -16.80
C LYS A 211 -1.05 -28.19 -16.44
N LYS A 212 -1.38 -28.30 -15.16
CA LYS A 212 -2.51 -29.10 -14.67
C LYS A 212 -3.86 -28.61 -15.22
N LEU A 213 -4.05 -27.27 -15.34
CA LEU A 213 -5.27 -26.72 -15.93
C LEU A 213 -5.37 -27.05 -17.41
N GLN A 214 -4.29 -26.92 -18.17
CA GLN A 214 -4.30 -27.11 -19.63
C GLN A 214 -4.35 -28.60 -20.03
N GLU A 215 -3.56 -29.43 -19.38
CA GLU A 215 -3.33 -30.82 -19.79
C GLU A 215 -4.02 -31.84 -18.87
N GLY A 216 -4.07 -31.54 -17.56
CA GLY A 216 -4.52 -32.49 -16.54
C GLY A 216 -6.03 -32.55 -16.31
N LEU A 217 -6.80 -31.57 -16.80
CA LEU A 217 -8.26 -31.56 -16.67
C LEU A 217 -8.93 -31.92 -18.00
N ILE A 218 -9.85 -32.89 -17.94
CA ILE A 218 -10.63 -33.32 -19.11
C ILE A 218 -11.76 -32.33 -19.36
N GLY A 219 -11.97 -31.93 -20.63
CA GLY A 219 -13.00 -30.98 -21.02
C GLY A 219 -12.67 -29.54 -20.59
N LEU A 220 -13.71 -28.80 -20.16
CA LEU A 220 -13.61 -27.42 -19.68
C LEU A 220 -13.03 -26.42 -20.70
N GLY A 221 -13.24 -26.64 -22.01
CA GLY A 221 -12.68 -25.81 -23.09
C GLY A 221 -12.90 -24.32 -22.89
N ALA A 222 -14.14 -23.90 -22.62
CA ALA A 222 -14.47 -22.49 -22.39
C ALA A 222 -13.73 -21.89 -21.16
N VAL A 223 -13.56 -22.68 -20.09
CA VAL A 223 -12.82 -22.23 -18.88
C VAL A 223 -11.34 -22.09 -19.19
N LYS A 224 -10.74 -23.07 -19.88
CA LYS A 224 -9.33 -23.01 -20.31
C LYS A 224 -9.07 -21.79 -21.19
N GLN A 225 -9.96 -21.54 -22.15
CA GLN A 225 -9.89 -20.38 -23.03
C GLN A 225 -10.01 -19.05 -22.27
N ALA A 226 -10.93 -18.94 -21.30
CA ALA A 226 -11.10 -17.74 -20.50
C ALA A 226 -9.87 -17.43 -19.61
N VAL A 227 -9.20 -18.46 -19.08
CA VAL A 227 -7.96 -18.29 -18.34
C VAL A 227 -6.81 -17.95 -19.29
N GLN A 228 -6.74 -18.59 -20.49
CA GLN A 228 -5.75 -18.26 -21.52
C GLN A 228 -5.85 -16.79 -21.95
N SER A 229 -7.05 -16.31 -22.25
CA SER A 229 -7.26 -14.90 -22.66
C SER A 229 -6.83 -13.91 -21.57
N LEU A 230 -6.99 -14.27 -20.30
CA LEU A 230 -6.45 -13.44 -19.20
C LEU A 230 -4.93 -13.42 -19.22
N VAL A 231 -4.31 -14.58 -19.39
CA VAL A 231 -2.85 -14.72 -19.48
C VAL A 231 -2.29 -13.89 -20.64
N ASP A 232 -2.92 -13.98 -21.80
CA ASP A 232 -2.55 -13.21 -23.00
C ASP A 232 -2.64 -11.69 -22.72
N SER A 233 -3.70 -11.26 -22.04
CA SER A 233 -3.88 -9.86 -21.64
C SER A 233 -2.76 -9.39 -20.68
N ILE A 234 -2.33 -10.25 -19.76
CA ILE A 234 -1.25 -9.95 -18.83
C ILE A 234 0.10 -9.86 -19.58
N GLN A 235 0.35 -10.76 -20.51
CA GLN A 235 1.56 -10.72 -21.36
C GLN A 235 1.59 -9.46 -22.22
N GLN A 236 0.46 -9.13 -22.85
CA GLN A 236 0.34 -7.89 -23.63
C GLN A 236 0.58 -6.65 -22.74
N ASN A 237 0.02 -6.61 -21.56
CA ASN A 237 0.24 -5.49 -20.64
C ASN A 237 1.70 -5.39 -20.18
N TYR A 238 2.39 -6.51 -20.01
CA TYR A 238 3.83 -6.48 -19.72
C TYR A 238 4.63 -5.81 -20.87
N LEU A 239 4.32 -6.18 -22.13
CA LEU A 239 4.94 -5.55 -23.29
C LEU A 239 4.56 -4.06 -23.43
N ARG A 240 3.31 -3.70 -23.18
CA ARG A 240 2.85 -2.32 -23.16
C ARG A 240 3.55 -1.48 -22.09
N GLU A 241 3.81 -2.04 -20.91
CA GLU A 241 4.61 -1.35 -19.87
C GLU A 241 6.03 -1.07 -20.36
N LEU A 242 6.66 -2.02 -21.06
CA LEU A 242 7.99 -1.84 -21.62
C LEU A 242 8.03 -0.79 -22.74
N ASN A 243 6.95 -0.65 -23.50
CA ASN A 243 6.79 0.36 -24.54
C ASN A 243 6.21 1.68 -24.03
N GLU A 244 5.96 1.80 -22.72
CA GLU A 244 5.31 2.96 -22.10
C GLU A 244 3.91 3.28 -22.65
N GLU A 245 3.18 2.25 -23.11
CA GLU A 245 1.84 2.35 -23.65
C GLU A 245 0.73 2.22 -22.57
N PRO A 246 -0.47 2.76 -22.83
CA PRO A 246 -1.63 2.56 -21.97
C PRO A 246 -1.98 1.07 -21.83
N LEU A 247 -2.34 0.63 -20.62
CA LEU A 247 -2.66 -0.77 -20.35
C LEU A 247 -4.08 -1.14 -20.74
N ILE A 248 -4.24 -2.40 -21.14
CA ILE A 248 -5.55 -3.04 -21.34
C ILE A 248 -6.15 -3.31 -19.96
N GLN A 249 -7.38 -2.87 -19.73
CA GLN A 249 -8.11 -3.20 -18.51
C GLN A 249 -8.65 -4.63 -18.58
N TYR A 250 -8.46 -5.38 -17.51
CA TYR A 250 -9.04 -6.71 -17.34
C TYR A 250 -9.44 -6.92 -15.85
N SER A 251 -10.41 -7.80 -15.64
CA SER A 251 -10.83 -8.16 -14.29
C SER A 251 -10.27 -9.52 -13.89
N LEU A 252 -9.71 -9.60 -12.68
CA LEU A 252 -9.27 -10.84 -12.06
C LEU A 252 -10.44 -11.61 -11.44
N ASN A 253 -11.56 -10.93 -11.16
CA ASN A 253 -12.74 -11.56 -10.59
C ASN A 253 -13.43 -12.44 -11.64
N LYS A 254 -13.73 -13.68 -11.27
CA LYS A 254 -14.39 -14.68 -12.13
C LYS A 254 -15.54 -15.32 -11.38
N VAL A 255 -16.61 -15.61 -12.10
CA VAL A 255 -17.75 -16.41 -11.62
C VAL A 255 -17.70 -17.77 -12.31
N PHE A 256 -17.68 -18.85 -11.52
CA PHE A 256 -17.71 -20.21 -12.03
C PHE A 256 -19.12 -20.78 -11.85
N LEU A 257 -19.80 -21.04 -12.96
CA LEU A 257 -21.17 -21.58 -13.00
C LEU A 257 -21.14 -23.03 -13.49
N GLY A 258 -22.03 -23.86 -12.95
CA GLY A 258 -22.19 -25.26 -13.36
C GLY A 258 -22.73 -26.15 -12.25
N ASN A 259 -23.14 -27.37 -12.59
CA ASN A 259 -23.71 -28.36 -11.67
C ASN A 259 -22.68 -28.87 -10.62
N PRO A 260 -23.11 -29.48 -9.52
CA PRO A 260 -22.21 -30.16 -8.58
C PRO A 260 -21.31 -31.18 -9.30
N GLY A 261 -20.05 -31.33 -8.84
CA GLY A 261 -19.10 -32.29 -9.41
C GLY A 261 -18.38 -31.85 -10.70
N THR A 262 -18.69 -30.69 -11.30
CA THR A 262 -18.06 -30.21 -12.55
C THR A 262 -16.66 -29.60 -12.38
N GLY A 263 -16.04 -29.68 -11.21
CA GLY A 263 -14.67 -29.24 -10.98
C GLY A 263 -14.47 -27.75 -10.66
N LYS A 264 -15.54 -26.98 -10.40
CA LYS A 264 -15.47 -25.54 -10.10
C LYS A 264 -14.43 -25.18 -9.03
N THR A 265 -14.45 -25.88 -7.89
CA THR A 265 -13.51 -25.64 -6.78
C THR A 265 -12.07 -25.98 -7.17
N THR A 266 -11.87 -27.03 -7.96
CA THR A 266 -10.54 -27.41 -8.46
C THR A 266 -9.98 -26.35 -9.39
N VAL A 267 -10.77 -25.87 -10.34
CA VAL A 267 -10.37 -24.77 -11.24
C VAL A 267 -10.10 -23.48 -10.46
N ALA A 268 -10.94 -23.12 -9.48
CA ALA A 268 -10.75 -21.92 -8.67
C ALA A 268 -9.40 -21.94 -7.91
N LYS A 269 -9.01 -23.10 -7.37
CA LYS A 269 -7.71 -23.28 -6.71
C LYS A 269 -6.55 -23.11 -7.70
N LEU A 270 -6.61 -23.77 -8.86
CA LEU A 270 -5.60 -23.65 -9.91
C LEU A 270 -5.49 -22.21 -10.42
N TYR A 271 -6.63 -21.55 -10.62
CA TYR A 271 -6.68 -20.15 -11.00
C TYR A 271 -5.95 -19.25 -9.99
N GLY A 272 -6.22 -19.42 -8.70
CA GLY A 272 -5.52 -18.68 -7.64
C GLY A 272 -4.00 -18.93 -7.64
N GLU A 273 -3.56 -20.17 -7.84
CA GLU A 273 -2.14 -20.54 -7.94
C GLU A 273 -1.48 -19.91 -9.17
N ILE A 274 -2.19 -19.84 -10.30
CA ILE A 274 -1.73 -19.15 -11.52
C ILE A 274 -1.55 -17.66 -11.26
N LEU A 275 -2.51 -17.00 -10.59
CA LEU A 275 -2.40 -15.58 -10.25
C LEU A 275 -1.22 -15.30 -9.30
N VAL A 276 -0.93 -16.23 -8.37
CA VAL A 276 0.27 -16.14 -7.52
C VAL A 276 1.54 -16.29 -8.33
N ALA A 277 1.60 -17.25 -9.26
CA ALA A 277 2.76 -17.45 -10.14
C ALA A 277 3.06 -16.21 -11.01
N LEU A 278 2.00 -15.54 -11.47
CA LEU A 278 2.08 -14.28 -12.23
C LEU A 278 2.40 -13.05 -11.34
N GLY A 279 2.51 -13.21 -10.03
CA GLY A 279 2.79 -12.13 -9.09
C GLY A 279 1.63 -11.15 -8.86
N LEU A 280 0.41 -11.52 -9.26
CA LEU A 280 -0.80 -10.71 -9.10
C LEU A 280 -1.45 -10.89 -7.73
N LEU A 281 -1.11 -11.99 -7.02
CA LEU A 281 -1.50 -12.26 -5.66
C LEU A 281 -0.27 -12.63 -4.84
N THR A 282 -0.26 -12.26 -3.55
CA THR A 282 0.77 -12.70 -2.60
C THR A 282 0.35 -14.03 -1.96
N LYS A 283 1.30 -14.98 -1.81
CA LYS A 283 1.09 -16.12 -0.92
C LYS A 283 0.97 -15.59 0.51
N GLY A 284 -0.16 -15.85 1.18
CA GLY A 284 -0.28 -15.64 2.61
C GLY A 284 0.79 -16.48 3.33
N GLU A 285 1.49 -15.87 4.28
CA GLU A 285 2.47 -16.60 5.10
C GLU A 285 1.77 -17.71 5.88
N GLY A 286 2.15 -18.95 5.62
CA GLY A 286 1.90 -20.10 6.51
C GLY A 286 0.58 -20.83 6.41
N LYS A 287 -0.35 -20.51 5.52
CA LYS A 287 -1.56 -21.33 5.26
C LYS A 287 -1.83 -21.36 3.77
N THR A 288 -2.24 -22.54 3.27
CA THR A 288 -2.84 -22.68 1.94
C THR A 288 -3.81 -21.51 1.75
N PRO A 289 -3.72 -20.73 0.64
CA PRO A 289 -4.66 -19.65 0.43
C PRO A 289 -6.06 -20.25 0.43
N LEU A 290 -6.78 -20.10 1.53
CA LEU A 290 -8.22 -20.27 1.56
C LEU A 290 -8.76 -19.12 0.72
N LEU A 291 -8.81 -19.35 -0.60
CA LEU A 291 -9.76 -18.65 -1.45
C LEU A 291 -11.12 -18.93 -0.80
N LYS A 292 -11.61 -18.02 0.01
CA LYS A 292 -13.04 -17.93 0.28
C LYS A 292 -13.69 -17.49 -1.03
N ALA A 293 -13.81 -18.46 -1.96
CA ALA A 293 -14.71 -18.32 -3.06
C ALA A 293 -16.11 -18.31 -2.43
N HIS A 294 -16.72 -17.14 -2.31
CA HIS A 294 -18.15 -17.04 -2.13
C HIS A 294 -18.80 -17.65 -3.37
N VAL A 295 -19.03 -18.94 -3.32
CA VAL A 295 -19.89 -19.62 -4.28
C VAL A 295 -21.32 -19.23 -3.89
N THR A 296 -21.81 -18.17 -4.49
CA THR A 296 -23.24 -17.86 -4.41
C THR A 296 -23.96 -18.91 -5.24
N LEU A 297 -24.54 -19.90 -4.58
CA LEU A 297 -25.47 -20.85 -5.18
C LEU A 297 -26.77 -20.10 -5.44
N PHE A 298 -26.95 -19.61 -6.65
CA PHE A 298 -28.28 -19.29 -7.14
C PHE A 298 -28.97 -20.62 -7.48
N GLY A 299 -29.80 -21.10 -6.55
CA GLY A 299 -30.76 -22.15 -6.82
C GLY A 299 -31.86 -21.55 -7.72
N HIS A 300 -32.00 -22.11 -8.91
CA HIS A 300 -33.22 -21.95 -9.68
C HIS A 300 -34.27 -22.92 -9.11
N HIS A 301 -35.41 -22.37 -8.63
CA HIS A 301 -36.68 -23.03 -8.67
C HIS A 301 -37.34 -22.73 -10.01
#